data_427ec664c06bc6f66ccb1aeb79b7f1c5
#
_entry.id   427ec664c06bc6f66ccb1aeb79b7f1c5
#
_cell.length_a   1.000
_cell.length_b   1.000
_cell.length_c   1.000
_cell.angle_alpha   90.00
_cell.angle_beta   90.00
_cell.angle_gamma   90.00
#
_symmetry.space_group_name_H-M   'P 1'
#
loop_
_entity.id
_entity.type
_entity.pdbx_description
1 polymer ?
#
loop_
_entity_poly.entity_id
_entity_poly.type
_entity_poly.pdbx_seq_one_letter_code
_entity_poly.pdbx_strand_id
1 'polypeptide(L)' 'MAEIGVKELKATASAVIEKVEGGSAYIITKRGRPAAVLLPVEDAEDAVLANADEYVRMRREAREEHRGGRTVSLGDLD' A
#
# COMPACT_ATOMS: atom_id res chain seq x y z
N MET A 1 4.78 4.50 15.12
CA MET A 1 4.38 3.77 13.90
C MET A 1 4.40 2.28 14.18
N ALA A 2 3.32 1.61 13.87
CA ALA A 2 3.20 0.18 14.14
C ALA A 2 3.85 -0.64 13.04
N GLU A 3 4.22 -1.87 13.36
CA GLU A 3 4.77 -2.80 12.37
C GLU A 3 3.78 -3.94 12.19
N ILE A 4 3.68 -4.44 10.97
CA ILE A 4 2.84 -5.58 10.64
C ILE A 4 3.52 -6.42 9.57
N GLY A 5 3.50 -7.73 9.74
CA GLY A 5 4.05 -8.64 8.74
C GLY A 5 3.12 -8.79 7.55
N VAL A 6 3.67 -9.15 6.39
CA VAL A 6 2.88 -9.33 5.16
C VAL A 6 1.77 -10.37 5.38
N LYS A 7 2.08 -11.45 6.05
CA LYS A 7 1.11 -12.52 6.30
C LYS A 7 -0.08 -12.04 7.11
N GLU A 8 0.21 -11.29 8.18
CA GLU A 8 -0.83 -10.74 9.03
C GLU A 8 -1.62 -9.67 8.29
N LEU A 9 -0.94 -8.86 7.48
CA LEU A 9 -1.61 -7.86 6.67
C LEU A 9 -2.61 -8.49 5.73
N LYS A 10 -2.24 -9.57 5.06
CA LYS A 10 -3.17 -10.28 4.17
C LYS A 10 -4.42 -10.74 4.91
N ALA A 11 -4.23 -11.24 6.12
CA ALA A 11 -5.35 -11.76 6.90
C ALA A 11 -6.26 -10.66 7.45
N THR A 12 -5.72 -9.44 7.63
CA THR A 12 -6.45 -8.36 8.30
C THR A 12 -6.45 -7.06 7.51
N ALA A 13 -6.29 -7.14 6.19
CA ALA A 13 -6.12 -5.96 5.35
C ALA A 13 -7.22 -4.91 5.54
N SER A 14 -8.48 -5.33 5.54
CA SER A 14 -9.59 -4.37 5.69
C SER A 14 -9.52 -3.62 7.01
N ALA A 15 -9.24 -4.32 8.09
CA ALA A 15 -9.12 -3.70 9.41
C ALA A 15 -7.94 -2.74 9.48
N VAL A 16 -6.81 -3.11 8.87
CA VAL A 16 -5.63 -2.26 8.84
C VAL A 16 -5.90 -1.00 8.03
N ILE A 17 -6.54 -1.13 6.87
CA ILE A 17 -6.88 0.02 6.04
C ILE A 17 -7.81 0.98 6.79
N GLU A 18 -8.78 0.47 7.52
CA GLU A 18 -9.65 1.32 8.33
C GLU A 18 -8.86 2.12 9.37
N LYS A 19 -7.90 1.49 10.01
CA LYS A 19 -7.04 2.19 10.98
C LYS A 19 -6.19 3.25 10.30
N VAL A 20 -5.69 2.96 9.12
CA VAL A 20 -4.89 3.92 8.34
C VAL A 20 -5.76 5.11 7.94
N GLU A 21 -6.99 4.86 7.51
CA GLU A 21 -7.93 5.94 7.19
C GLU A 21 -8.20 6.81 8.41
N GLY A 22 -8.13 6.24 9.59
CA GLY A 22 -8.31 6.97 10.85
C GLY A 22 -7.07 7.72 11.33
N GLY A 23 -5.95 7.63 10.59
CA GLY A 23 -4.74 8.37 10.92
C GLY A 23 -3.55 7.54 11.35
N SER A 24 -3.69 6.22 11.45
CA SER A 24 -2.57 5.35 11.82
C SER A 24 -1.64 5.11 10.65
N ALA A 25 -0.38 4.81 10.96
CA ALA A 25 0.60 4.43 9.95
C ALA A 25 1.23 3.09 10.34
N TYR A 26 1.58 2.30 9.33
CA TYR A 26 2.16 0.98 9.53
C TYR A 26 3.39 0.78 8.67
N ILE A 27 4.41 0.14 9.23
CA ILE A 27 5.53 -0.36 8.46
C ILE A 27 5.22 -1.83 8.15
N ILE A 28 5.20 -2.18 6.87
CA ILE A 28 4.97 -3.55 6.45
C ILE A 28 6.31 -4.25 6.35
N THR A 29 6.45 -5.35 7.07
CA THR A 29 7.70 -6.11 7.08
C THR A 29 7.53 -7.41 6.30
N LYS A 30 8.61 -7.81 5.66
CA LYS A 30 8.70 -9.08 4.95
C LYS A 30 9.99 -9.76 5.39
N ARG A 31 9.87 -10.96 5.94
CA ARG A 31 11.00 -11.71 6.47
C ARG A 31 11.80 -10.91 7.50
N GLY A 32 11.09 -10.16 8.35
CA GLY A 32 11.70 -9.36 9.40
C GLY A 32 12.33 -8.06 8.93
N ARG A 33 12.15 -7.68 7.68
CA ARG A 33 12.73 -6.45 7.12
C ARG A 33 11.64 -5.50 6.65
N PRO A 34 11.81 -4.18 6.85
CA PRO A 34 10.86 -3.21 6.32
C PRO A 34 10.80 -3.31 4.80
N ALA A 35 9.59 -3.42 4.27
CA ALA A 35 9.37 -3.55 2.83
C ALA A 35 8.52 -2.42 2.27
N ALA A 36 7.59 -1.88 3.07
CA ALA A 36 6.67 -0.86 2.61
C ALA A 36 6.10 -0.10 3.79
N VAL A 37 5.41 0.99 3.51
CA VAL A 37 4.74 1.78 4.53
C VAL A 37 3.31 2.04 4.06
N LEU A 38 2.35 1.95 4.99
CA LEU A 38 0.97 2.36 4.76
C LEU A 38 0.75 3.67 5.49
N LEU A 39 0.30 4.68 4.75
CA LEU A 39 0.02 6.01 5.29
C LEU A 39 -1.37 6.46 4.87
N PRO A 40 -2.04 7.31 5.68
CA PRO A 40 -3.24 7.98 5.20
C PRO A 40 -2.92 8.76 3.92
N VAL A 41 -3.90 8.85 3.04
CA VAL A 41 -3.71 9.56 1.76
C VAL A 41 -3.25 10.99 1.99
N GLU A 42 -3.80 11.66 3.00
CA GLU A 42 -3.45 13.04 3.32
C GLU A 42 -1.97 13.18 3.67
N ASP A 43 -1.44 12.20 4.41
CA ASP A 43 -0.03 12.25 4.82
C ASP A 43 0.91 11.91 3.68
N ALA A 44 0.40 11.23 2.65
CA ALA A 44 1.19 10.84 1.50
C ALA A 44 1.18 11.88 0.38
N GLU A 45 0.33 12.88 0.44
CA GLU A 45 0.19 13.87 -0.62
C GLU A 45 1.50 14.56 -0.98
N ASP A 46 2.26 14.98 0.02
CA ASP A 46 3.52 15.66 -0.24
C ASP A 46 4.50 14.76 -0.98
N ALA A 47 4.57 13.48 -0.62
CA ALA A 47 5.44 12.53 -1.29
C ALA A 47 4.97 12.28 -2.73
N VAL A 48 3.65 12.20 -2.94
CA VAL A 48 3.08 12.03 -4.27
C VAL A 48 3.38 13.25 -5.14
N LEU A 49 3.21 14.45 -4.61
CA LEU A 49 3.47 15.68 -5.36
C LEU A 49 4.96 15.84 -5.70
N ALA A 50 5.83 15.49 -4.77
CA ALA A 50 7.27 15.57 -5.00
C ALA A 50 7.76 14.57 -6.05
N ASN A 51 7.02 13.49 -6.25
CA ASN A 51 7.38 12.41 -7.18
C ASN A 51 6.26 12.14 -8.18
N ALA A 52 5.62 13.20 -8.66
CA ALA A 52 4.43 13.08 -9.51
C ALA A 52 4.64 12.21 -10.74
N ASP A 53 5.77 12.41 -11.44
CA ASP A 53 6.06 11.62 -12.66
C ASP A 53 6.21 10.14 -12.33
N GLU A 54 6.91 9.83 -11.27
CA GLU A 54 7.11 8.46 -10.82
C GLU A 54 5.77 7.83 -10.43
N TYR A 55 4.94 8.58 -9.74
CA TYR A 55 3.63 8.11 -9.31
C TYR A 55 2.73 7.80 -10.51
N VAL A 56 2.73 8.70 -11.49
CA VAL A 56 1.94 8.50 -12.71
C VAL A 56 2.42 7.25 -13.46
N ARG A 57 3.72 7.06 -13.55
CA ARG A 57 4.31 5.90 -14.20
C ARG A 57 3.90 4.61 -13.47
N MET A 58 3.99 4.60 -12.15
CA MET A 58 3.59 3.44 -11.36
C MET A 58 2.12 3.09 -11.55
N ARG A 59 1.27 4.09 -11.60
CA ARG A 59 -0.15 3.86 -11.84
C ARG A 59 -0.40 3.28 -13.22
N ARG A 60 0.35 3.73 -14.21
CA ARG A 60 0.24 3.23 -15.57
C ARG A 60 0.65 1.76 -15.64
N GLU A 61 1.78 1.43 -15.03
CA GLU A 61 2.27 0.07 -14.98
C GLU A 61 1.28 -0.86 -14.27
N ALA A 62 0.76 -0.44 -13.16
CA ALA A 62 -0.24 -1.21 -12.41
C ALA A 62 -1.48 -1.48 -13.26
N ARG A 63 -1.92 -0.46 -14.02
CA ARG A 63 -3.09 -0.58 -14.89
C ARG A 63 -2.84 -1.57 -16.02
N GLU A 64 -1.66 -1.55 -16.61
CA GLU A 64 -1.28 -2.49 -17.66
C GLU A 64 -1.22 -3.91 -17.14
N GLU A 65 -0.62 -4.11 -15.97
CA GLU A 65 -0.57 -5.42 -15.34
C GLU A 65 -1.97 -5.94 -15.02
N HIS A 66 -2.83 -5.06 -14.56
CA HIS A 66 -4.22 -5.43 -14.27
C HIS A 66 -4.92 -5.93 -15.55
N ARG A 67 -4.71 -5.26 -16.66
CA ARG A 67 -5.27 -5.70 -17.94
C ARG A 67 -4.74 -7.06 -18.35
N GLY A 68 -3.48 -7.31 -18.02
CA GLY A 68 -2.84 -8.59 -18.31
C GLY A 68 -3.26 -9.71 -17.36
N GLY A 69 -4.06 -9.40 -16.35
CA GLY A 69 -4.53 -10.39 -15.39
C GLY A 69 -3.47 -10.87 -14.44
N ARG A 70 -2.38 -10.12 -14.28
CA ARG A 70 -1.28 -10.51 -13.42
C ARG A 70 -1.18 -9.71 -12.13
N THR A 71 -1.93 -8.64 -12.03
CA THR A 71 -1.93 -7.80 -10.86
C THR A 71 -3.01 -8.25 -9.89
N VAL A 72 -2.64 -8.35 -8.63
CA VAL A 72 -3.58 -8.65 -7.56
C VAL A 72 -3.96 -7.33 -6.91
N SER A 73 -5.23 -6.96 -7.00
CA SER A 73 -5.72 -5.73 -6.38
C SER A 73 -5.96 -5.96 -4.89
N LEU A 74 -6.15 -4.87 -4.14
CA LEU A 74 -6.49 -4.98 -2.72
C LEU A 74 -7.80 -5.74 -2.52
N GLY A 75 -8.73 -5.58 -3.44
CA GLY A 75 -9.99 -6.33 -3.39
C GLY A 75 -9.77 -7.82 -3.52
N ASP A 76 -8.80 -8.22 -4.33
CA ASP A 76 -8.48 -9.63 -4.51
C ASP A 76 -7.78 -10.23 -3.30
N LEU A 77 -7.16 -9.38 -2.48
CA LEU A 77 -6.47 -9.83 -1.27
C LEU A 77 -7.43 -10.01 -0.10
N ASP A 78 -8.59 -9.46 -0.19
CA ASP A 78 -9.63 -9.60 0.84
C ASP A 78 -10.28 -11.02 0.80
#